data_8e7e6931c933447370e917e54fadaddb
#
_entry.id   8e7e6931c933447370e917e54fadaddb
#
_cell.length_a   1.000
_cell.length_b   1.000
_cell.length_c   1.000
_cell.angle_alpha   90.00
_cell.angle_beta   90.00
_cell.angle_gamma   90.00
#
_symmetry.space_group_name_H-M   'P 1'
#
loop_
_entity.id
_entity.type
_entity.pdbx_description
1 polymer ?
#
loop_
_entity_poly.entity_id
_entity_poly.type
_entity_poly.pdbx_seq_one_letter_code
_entity_poly.pdbx_strand_id
1 'polypeptide(L)'
;MLVEKTLLGEINKVNIAIDRAKYYEPKEGYLLAFSGGKDSVAAYFILKMAKVKFKAIYSPTSVDPPEVIQFIKKNFKDVEFAKYKETMWELIPRKLMPPTRVARYCCDVMKERTGEKGDTVVLGVRWAESSKRKKLPMFGFWKGKQILRVIIDWTDEDVWQFIKENNLPYCSLYDKGWERIGCIGCPLNPSKMKWELNQYPKYKEAYIRAFERMIKNRKEKGKECEWETGEEVMNWWLGETLKAKEIEGQCRMFE
;
A
#
# COMPACT_ATOMS: atom_id res chain seq x y z
N MET A 1 -22.00 -11.42 12.56
CA MET A 1 -22.34 -11.42 11.10
C MET A 1 -22.53 -9.99 10.65
N LEU A 2 -21.90 -9.57 9.54
CA LEU A 2 -22.04 -8.21 8.98
C LEU A 2 -23.43 -8.06 8.34
N VAL A 3 -24.44 -7.89 9.15
CA VAL A 3 -25.84 -7.73 8.71
C VAL A 3 -26.23 -6.27 8.89
N GLU A 4 -26.61 -5.64 7.81
CA GLU A 4 -27.15 -4.29 7.78
C GLU A 4 -28.67 -4.34 7.56
N LYS A 5 -29.44 -3.70 8.45
CA LYS A 5 -30.88 -3.57 8.29
C LYS A 5 -31.18 -2.41 7.36
N THR A 6 -31.84 -2.70 6.26
CA THR A 6 -32.30 -1.72 5.28
C THR A 6 -33.83 -1.69 5.23
N LEU A 7 -34.38 -0.68 4.56
CA LEU A 7 -35.85 -0.61 4.31
C LEU A 7 -36.38 -1.80 3.50
N LEU A 8 -35.51 -2.51 2.77
CA LEU A 8 -35.85 -3.65 1.91
C LEU A 8 -35.51 -5.00 2.56
N GLY A 9 -35.11 -5.02 3.82
CA GLY A 9 -34.71 -6.25 4.54
C GLY A 9 -33.27 -6.23 5.06
N GLU A 10 -32.79 -7.38 5.49
CA GLU A 10 -31.45 -7.56 6.01
C GLU A 10 -30.45 -7.90 4.89
N ILE A 11 -29.38 -7.15 4.83
CA ILE A 11 -28.27 -7.35 3.88
C ILE A 11 -27.09 -7.95 4.62
N ASN A 12 -26.65 -9.15 4.22
CA ASN A 12 -25.42 -9.76 4.74
C ASN A 12 -24.25 -9.42 3.80
N LYS A 13 -23.40 -8.48 4.21
CA LYS A 13 -22.24 -8.01 3.43
C LYS A 13 -21.23 -9.12 3.11
N VAL A 14 -21.09 -10.13 3.99
CA VAL A 14 -20.21 -11.27 3.75
C VAL A 14 -20.74 -12.13 2.61
N ASN A 15 -22.03 -12.44 2.59
CA ASN A 15 -22.65 -13.21 1.52
C ASN A 15 -22.54 -12.48 0.17
N ILE A 16 -22.78 -11.16 0.17
CA ILE A 16 -22.61 -10.34 -1.05
C ILE A 16 -21.17 -10.42 -1.56
N ALA A 17 -20.17 -10.32 -0.69
CA ALA A 17 -18.77 -10.42 -1.08
C ALA A 17 -18.41 -11.80 -1.64
N ILE A 18 -18.97 -12.87 -1.04
CA ILE A 18 -18.85 -14.26 -1.52
C ILE A 18 -19.49 -14.42 -2.90
N ASP A 19 -20.70 -13.89 -3.09
CA ASP A 19 -21.43 -13.99 -4.36
C ASP A 19 -20.71 -13.22 -5.47
N ARG A 20 -20.17 -12.04 -5.17
CA ARG A 20 -19.27 -11.31 -6.09
C ARG A 20 -18.08 -12.17 -6.52
N ALA A 21 -17.42 -12.82 -5.56
CA ALA A 21 -16.28 -13.68 -5.84
C ALA A 21 -16.65 -14.87 -6.73
N LYS A 22 -17.80 -15.48 -6.53
CA LYS A 22 -18.29 -16.59 -7.37
C LYS A 22 -18.72 -16.13 -8.77
N TYR A 23 -19.43 -14.99 -8.84
CA TYR A 23 -19.99 -14.49 -10.09
C TYR A 23 -18.92 -14.11 -11.12
N TYR A 24 -17.81 -13.51 -10.66
CA TYR A 24 -16.72 -13.05 -11.53
C TYR A 24 -15.54 -14.01 -11.62
N GLU A 25 -15.68 -15.26 -11.12
CA GLU A 25 -14.59 -16.23 -11.13
C GLU A 25 -14.16 -16.57 -12.57
N PRO A 26 -12.90 -16.27 -12.95
CA PRO A 26 -12.39 -16.68 -14.26
C PRO A 26 -11.99 -18.14 -14.25
N LYS A 27 -11.93 -18.78 -15.43
CA LYS A 27 -11.58 -20.19 -15.57
C LYS A 27 -10.22 -20.54 -14.95
N GLU A 28 -9.25 -19.65 -15.09
CA GLU A 28 -7.89 -19.78 -14.58
C GLU A 28 -7.79 -19.55 -13.07
N GLY A 29 -8.81 -18.94 -12.47
CA GLY A 29 -8.84 -18.47 -11.09
C GLY A 29 -8.29 -17.05 -10.93
N TYR A 30 -8.40 -16.52 -9.72
CA TYR A 30 -7.96 -15.15 -9.39
C TYR A 30 -6.49 -15.08 -9.01
N LEU A 31 -5.91 -13.90 -9.20
CA LEU A 31 -4.69 -13.48 -8.53
C LEU A 31 -5.04 -12.46 -7.44
N LEU A 32 -4.90 -12.84 -6.17
CA LEU A 32 -5.09 -11.91 -5.06
C LEU A 32 -3.81 -11.12 -4.79
N ALA A 33 -3.84 -9.80 -4.93
CA ALA A 33 -2.75 -8.94 -4.48
C ALA A 33 -2.80 -8.85 -2.94
N PHE A 34 -2.04 -9.71 -2.30
CA PHE A 34 -2.00 -9.85 -0.85
C PHE A 34 -0.94 -8.93 -0.25
N SER A 35 -1.27 -8.13 0.75
CA SER A 35 -0.36 -7.18 1.38
C SER A 35 -0.07 -7.46 2.87
N GLY A 36 -0.77 -8.44 3.47
CA GLY A 36 -0.71 -8.68 4.91
C GLY A 36 -1.48 -7.66 5.77
N GLY A 37 -2.05 -6.63 5.15
CA GLY A 37 -2.96 -5.70 5.82
C GLY A 37 -4.37 -6.28 5.99
N LYS A 38 -5.14 -5.78 6.99
CA LYS A 38 -6.46 -6.28 7.36
C LYS A 38 -7.42 -6.46 6.17
N ASP A 39 -7.39 -5.51 5.22
CA ASP A 39 -8.28 -5.54 4.06
C ASP A 39 -7.92 -6.67 3.08
N SER A 40 -6.62 -6.94 2.88
CA SER A 40 -6.17 -8.07 2.05
C SER A 40 -6.40 -9.41 2.75
N VAL A 41 -6.34 -9.45 4.08
CA VAL A 41 -6.70 -10.63 4.88
C VAL A 41 -8.19 -10.91 4.75
N ALA A 42 -9.04 -9.90 4.88
CA ALA A 42 -10.48 -10.06 4.69
C ALA A 42 -10.80 -10.58 3.28
N ALA A 43 -10.21 -9.98 2.23
CA ALA A 43 -10.41 -10.44 0.86
C ALA A 43 -9.95 -11.89 0.65
N TYR A 44 -8.81 -12.28 1.25
CA TYR A 44 -8.31 -13.66 1.20
C TYR A 44 -9.30 -14.66 1.78
N PHE A 45 -9.86 -14.37 2.96
CA PHE A 45 -10.83 -15.26 3.59
C PHE A 45 -12.18 -15.28 2.86
N ILE A 46 -12.63 -14.16 2.30
CA ILE A 46 -13.80 -14.14 1.40
C ILE A 46 -13.62 -15.09 0.22
N LEU A 47 -12.46 -15.07 -0.45
CA LEU A 47 -12.18 -15.99 -1.55
C LEU A 47 -12.15 -17.47 -1.08
N LYS A 48 -11.59 -17.74 0.10
CA LYS A 48 -11.62 -19.07 0.72
C LYS A 48 -13.06 -19.54 1.03
N MET A 49 -13.89 -18.67 1.63
CA MET A 49 -15.30 -18.96 1.93
C MET A 49 -16.13 -19.16 0.65
N ALA A 50 -15.83 -18.40 -0.40
CA ALA A 50 -16.46 -18.54 -1.71
C ALA A 50 -16.08 -19.85 -2.41
N LYS A 51 -15.01 -20.53 -1.96
CA LYS A 51 -14.46 -21.76 -2.56
C LYS A 51 -14.04 -21.59 -4.03
N VAL A 52 -13.66 -20.36 -4.42
CA VAL A 52 -13.17 -20.04 -5.75
C VAL A 52 -11.69 -20.35 -5.90
N LYS A 53 -11.22 -20.55 -7.14
CA LYS A 53 -9.80 -20.76 -7.42
C LYS A 53 -9.04 -19.43 -7.32
N PHE A 54 -7.96 -19.38 -6.55
CA PHE A 54 -7.08 -18.22 -6.52
C PHE A 54 -5.66 -18.54 -6.08
N LYS A 55 -4.74 -17.67 -6.45
CA LYS A 55 -3.37 -17.61 -5.92
C LYS A 55 -3.18 -16.26 -5.23
N ALA A 56 -2.68 -16.28 -4.00
CA ALA A 56 -2.36 -15.06 -3.27
C ALA A 56 -0.87 -14.72 -3.48
N ILE A 57 -0.59 -13.50 -3.91
CA ILE A 57 0.77 -13.04 -4.24
C ILE A 57 1.09 -11.81 -3.40
N TYR A 58 2.14 -11.92 -2.58
CA TYR A 58 2.74 -10.81 -1.88
C TYR A 58 3.89 -10.23 -2.68
N SER A 59 3.83 -8.93 -2.98
CA SER A 59 4.89 -8.20 -3.71
C SER A 59 5.72 -7.38 -2.72
N PRO A 60 6.88 -7.90 -2.26
CA PRO A 60 7.72 -7.20 -1.31
C PRO A 60 8.32 -5.92 -1.90
N THR A 61 8.52 -4.90 -1.04
CA THR A 61 8.97 -3.57 -1.46
C THR A 61 10.36 -3.19 -0.97
N SER A 62 11.05 -4.08 -0.25
CA SER A 62 12.29 -3.83 0.50
C SER A 62 12.18 -2.80 1.63
N VAL A 63 11.05 -2.15 1.77
CA VAL A 63 10.74 -1.17 2.84
C VAL A 63 9.46 -1.55 3.61
N ASP A 64 9.06 -2.80 3.52
CA ASP A 64 7.96 -3.33 4.32
C ASP A 64 8.42 -3.56 5.77
N PRO A 65 7.55 -3.35 6.77
CA PRO A 65 7.85 -3.70 8.14
C PRO A 65 8.19 -5.20 8.29
N PRO A 66 9.24 -5.58 9.02
CA PRO A 66 9.60 -6.98 9.23
C PRO A 66 8.46 -7.83 9.83
N GLU A 67 7.65 -7.22 10.69
CA GLU A 67 6.50 -7.86 11.32
C GLU A 67 5.47 -8.33 10.30
N VAL A 68 5.27 -7.58 9.21
CA VAL A 68 4.35 -7.97 8.12
C VAL A 68 4.85 -9.22 7.42
N ILE A 69 6.14 -9.27 7.10
CA ILE A 69 6.76 -10.41 6.43
C ILE A 69 6.68 -11.66 7.32
N GLN A 70 6.98 -11.51 8.62
CA GLN A 70 6.87 -12.60 9.60
C GLN A 70 5.42 -13.07 9.76
N PHE A 71 4.48 -12.13 9.85
CA PHE A 71 3.05 -12.42 9.93
C PHE A 71 2.56 -13.25 8.74
N ILE A 72 2.91 -12.84 7.51
CA ILE A 72 2.53 -13.55 6.29
C ILE A 72 3.13 -14.96 6.30
N LYS A 73 4.44 -15.10 6.54
CA LYS A 73 5.13 -16.39 6.56
C LYS A 73 4.58 -17.36 7.62
N LYS A 74 4.16 -16.83 8.76
CA LYS A 74 3.61 -17.63 9.86
C LYS A 74 2.19 -18.12 9.56
N ASN A 75 1.32 -17.25 9.05
CA ASN A 75 -0.12 -17.51 9.01
C ASN A 75 -0.65 -17.88 7.60
N PHE A 76 0.10 -17.57 6.52
CA PHE A 76 -0.35 -17.72 5.13
C PHE A 76 0.74 -18.41 4.30
N LYS A 77 0.89 -19.73 4.53
CA LYS A 77 1.94 -20.52 3.89
C LYS A 77 1.72 -20.75 2.38
N ASP A 78 0.50 -20.54 1.90
CA ASP A 78 0.08 -20.62 0.51
C ASP A 78 0.22 -19.28 -0.23
N VAL A 79 0.67 -18.21 0.44
CA VAL A 79 0.97 -16.93 -0.21
C VAL A 79 2.34 -16.99 -0.88
N GLU A 80 2.37 -16.78 -2.19
CA GLU A 80 3.59 -16.72 -2.97
C GLU A 80 4.28 -15.35 -2.82
N PHE A 81 5.59 -15.37 -2.57
CA PHE A 81 6.40 -14.15 -2.52
C PHE A 81 6.97 -13.85 -3.90
N ALA A 82 6.52 -12.76 -4.52
CA ALA A 82 7.06 -12.32 -5.80
C ALA A 82 8.54 -11.95 -5.67
N LYS A 83 9.37 -12.33 -6.66
CA LYS A 83 10.78 -11.96 -6.67
C LYS A 83 10.95 -10.44 -6.82
N TYR A 84 11.93 -9.88 -6.13
CA TYR A 84 12.35 -8.49 -6.36
C TYR A 84 12.83 -8.31 -7.80
N LYS A 85 12.41 -7.22 -8.44
CA LYS A 85 13.05 -6.73 -9.66
C LYS A 85 14.15 -5.72 -9.30
N GLU A 86 13.87 -4.89 -8.31
CA GLU A 86 14.73 -3.81 -7.85
C GLU A 86 14.31 -3.41 -6.43
N THR A 87 15.27 -3.05 -5.60
CA THR A 87 15.01 -2.55 -4.24
C THR A 87 14.74 -1.04 -4.24
N MET A 88 14.14 -0.50 -3.16
CA MET A 88 13.99 0.95 -2.98
C MET A 88 15.34 1.67 -3.01
N TRP A 89 16.37 1.01 -2.47
CA TRP A 89 17.73 1.53 -2.37
C TRP A 89 18.46 1.65 -3.72
N GLU A 90 18.05 0.91 -4.73
CA GLU A 90 18.51 0.99 -6.12
C GLU A 90 17.61 1.92 -6.93
N LEU A 91 16.32 1.89 -6.65
CA LEU A 91 15.31 2.63 -7.40
C LEU A 91 15.43 4.15 -7.21
N ILE A 92 15.66 4.63 -5.97
CA ILE A 92 15.80 6.06 -5.67
C ILE A 92 16.99 6.68 -6.45
N PRO A 93 18.23 6.15 -6.36
CA PRO A 93 19.36 6.68 -7.12
C PRO A 93 19.16 6.63 -8.63
N ARG A 94 18.51 5.59 -9.14
CA ARG A 94 18.22 5.44 -10.58
C ARG A 94 17.17 6.45 -11.08
N LYS A 95 16.14 6.71 -10.27
CA LYS A 95 15.08 7.66 -10.61
C LYS A 95 15.48 9.11 -10.40
N LEU A 96 16.60 9.36 -9.72
CA LEU A 96 17.16 10.69 -9.47
C LEU A 96 16.21 11.63 -8.71
N MET A 97 15.29 11.08 -7.93
CA MET A 97 14.36 11.83 -7.09
C MET A 97 13.79 10.93 -6.00
N PRO A 98 13.45 11.48 -4.81
CA PRO A 98 12.71 10.74 -3.80
C PRO A 98 11.31 10.34 -4.32
N PRO A 99 10.71 9.24 -3.81
CA PRO A 99 9.32 8.95 -4.11
C PRO A 99 8.40 10.00 -3.47
N THR A 100 7.38 10.45 -4.20
CA THR A 100 6.42 11.45 -3.71
C THR A 100 4.98 10.97 -3.93
N ARG A 101 4.00 11.74 -3.46
CA ARG A 101 2.57 11.46 -3.72
C ARG A 101 2.23 11.50 -5.22
N VAL A 102 2.95 12.29 -6.00
CA VAL A 102 2.77 12.43 -7.45
C VAL A 102 3.65 11.41 -8.18
N ALA A 103 4.95 11.37 -7.85
CA ALA A 103 5.90 10.46 -8.46
C ALA A 103 5.91 9.09 -7.74
N ARG A 104 4.90 8.26 -8.04
CA ARG A 104 4.66 6.97 -7.41
C ARG A 104 5.38 5.79 -8.08
N TYR A 105 6.55 6.04 -8.66
CA TYR A 105 7.31 5.02 -9.39
C TYR A 105 7.61 3.76 -8.54
N CYS A 106 7.73 3.92 -7.22
CA CYS A 106 7.95 2.80 -6.31
C CYS A 106 6.76 1.81 -6.30
N CYS A 107 5.52 2.32 -6.30
CA CYS A 107 4.33 1.46 -6.39
C CYS A 107 4.29 0.72 -7.73
N ASP A 108 4.55 1.42 -8.82
CA ASP A 108 4.53 0.86 -10.18
C ASP A 108 5.55 -0.27 -10.34
N VAL A 109 6.79 -0.06 -9.87
CA VAL A 109 7.88 -1.03 -10.00
C VAL A 109 7.76 -2.19 -9.01
N MET A 110 7.29 -1.96 -7.78
CA MET A 110 7.35 -2.96 -6.71
C MET A 110 6.01 -3.59 -6.36
N LYS A 111 4.90 -2.82 -6.30
CA LYS A 111 3.60 -3.31 -5.81
C LYS A 111 2.62 -3.71 -6.92
N GLU A 112 2.56 -2.94 -8.01
CA GLU A 112 1.55 -3.09 -9.04
C GLU A 112 1.88 -4.21 -10.05
N ARG A 113 2.58 -5.25 -9.58
CA ARG A 113 3.12 -6.34 -10.40
C ARG A 113 2.29 -7.61 -10.41
N THR A 114 1.28 -7.70 -9.54
CA THR A 114 0.40 -8.87 -9.49
C THR A 114 -0.37 -8.99 -10.79
N GLY A 115 -0.22 -10.12 -11.45
CA GLY A 115 -0.87 -10.46 -12.71
C GLY A 115 -0.32 -9.73 -13.95
N GLU A 116 -0.69 -10.26 -15.11
CA GLU A 116 -0.35 -9.75 -16.44
C GLU A 116 -1.62 -9.31 -17.17
N LYS A 117 -1.47 -8.85 -18.42
CA LYS A 117 -2.60 -8.46 -19.25
C LYS A 117 -3.52 -9.67 -19.50
N GLY A 118 -4.81 -9.50 -19.22
CA GLY A 118 -5.83 -10.55 -19.31
C GLY A 118 -6.19 -11.20 -17.97
N ASP A 119 -5.31 -11.14 -16.96
CA ASP A 119 -5.59 -11.72 -15.65
C ASP A 119 -6.69 -10.97 -14.89
N THR A 120 -7.39 -11.69 -14.02
CA THR A 120 -8.32 -11.10 -13.05
C THR A 120 -7.67 -11.00 -11.68
N VAL A 121 -7.42 -9.77 -11.24
CA VAL A 121 -6.76 -9.47 -9.97
C VAL A 121 -7.78 -9.03 -8.92
N VAL A 122 -7.74 -9.65 -7.74
CA VAL A 122 -8.54 -9.23 -6.58
C VAL A 122 -7.73 -8.28 -5.71
N LEU A 123 -8.35 -7.17 -5.33
CA LEU A 123 -7.78 -6.16 -4.44
C LEU A 123 -8.67 -5.96 -3.21
N GLY A 124 -8.05 -5.87 -2.03
CA GLY A 124 -8.70 -5.48 -0.78
C GLY A 124 -8.95 -3.96 -0.67
N VAL A 125 -9.34 -3.31 -1.76
CA VAL A 125 -9.60 -1.85 -1.80
C VAL A 125 -11.05 -1.56 -1.45
N ARG A 126 -11.29 -0.51 -0.66
CA ARG A 126 -12.61 -0.11 -0.18
C ARG A 126 -12.92 1.37 -0.47
N TRP A 127 -14.19 1.68 -0.64
CA TRP A 127 -14.65 3.07 -0.82
C TRP A 127 -14.35 3.95 0.39
N ALA A 128 -14.42 3.39 1.60
CA ALA A 128 -14.19 4.10 2.85
C ALA A 128 -12.77 4.68 3.00
N GLU A 129 -11.78 4.18 2.24
CA GLU A 129 -10.39 4.58 2.41
C GLU A 129 -10.05 5.98 1.86
N SER A 130 -10.78 6.50 0.89
CA SER A 130 -10.59 7.87 0.38
C SER A 130 -11.66 8.29 -0.62
N SER A 131 -11.82 9.62 -0.81
CA SER A 131 -12.73 10.21 -1.81
C SER A 131 -12.42 9.77 -3.26
N LYS A 132 -11.15 9.51 -3.58
CA LYS A 132 -10.77 8.96 -4.89
C LYS A 132 -11.23 7.51 -5.05
N ARG A 133 -11.18 6.72 -3.96
CA ARG A 133 -11.61 5.31 -3.99
C ARG A 133 -13.12 5.16 -4.04
N LYS A 134 -13.89 6.12 -3.51
CA LYS A 134 -15.36 6.16 -3.65
C LYS A 134 -15.86 6.10 -5.09
N LYS A 135 -15.03 6.52 -6.05
CA LYS A 135 -15.37 6.53 -7.49
C LYS A 135 -14.99 5.23 -8.21
N LEU A 136 -14.34 4.28 -7.53
CA LEU A 136 -13.92 3.04 -8.16
C LEU A 136 -15.10 2.08 -8.29
N PRO A 137 -15.27 1.43 -9.46
CA PRO A 137 -16.26 0.36 -9.60
C PRO A 137 -15.83 -0.89 -8.82
N MET A 138 -16.79 -1.71 -8.45
CA MET A 138 -16.56 -3.02 -7.83
C MET A 138 -15.75 -3.93 -8.77
N PHE A 139 -16.13 -3.98 -10.03
CA PHE A 139 -15.40 -4.66 -11.11
C PHE A 139 -15.00 -3.64 -12.17
N GLY A 140 -13.79 -3.73 -12.72
CA GLY A 140 -13.30 -2.77 -13.72
C GLY A 140 -12.00 -3.22 -14.36
N PHE A 141 -11.39 -2.33 -15.16
CA PHE A 141 -10.16 -2.61 -15.90
C PHE A 141 -9.04 -1.65 -15.49
N TRP A 142 -7.82 -2.15 -15.41
CA TRP A 142 -6.65 -1.32 -15.14
C TRP A 142 -5.38 -1.95 -15.72
N LYS A 143 -4.65 -1.21 -16.54
CA LYS A 143 -3.42 -1.68 -17.22
C LYS A 143 -3.62 -3.02 -17.96
N GLY A 144 -4.77 -3.22 -18.58
CA GLY A 144 -5.11 -4.45 -19.31
C GLY A 144 -5.50 -5.65 -18.45
N LYS A 145 -5.61 -5.49 -17.13
CA LYS A 145 -6.09 -6.49 -16.17
C LYS A 145 -7.54 -6.22 -15.80
N GLN A 146 -8.28 -7.27 -15.48
CA GLN A 146 -9.57 -7.17 -14.80
C GLN A 146 -9.33 -7.01 -13.31
N ILE A 147 -10.05 -6.12 -12.65
CA ILE A 147 -9.89 -5.83 -11.23
C ILE A 147 -11.20 -6.05 -10.50
N LEU A 148 -11.22 -6.99 -9.59
CA LEU A 148 -12.35 -7.25 -8.68
C LEU A 148 -12.02 -6.74 -7.28
N ARG A 149 -12.97 -6.03 -6.65
CA ARG A 149 -12.89 -5.51 -5.29
C ARG A 149 -14.03 -6.08 -4.48
N VAL A 150 -13.82 -7.29 -3.94
CA VAL A 150 -14.89 -8.08 -3.29
C VAL A 150 -15.52 -7.40 -2.08
N ILE A 151 -14.72 -6.59 -1.34
CA ILE A 151 -15.13 -5.88 -0.12
C ILE A 151 -15.19 -4.35 -0.33
N ILE A 152 -15.48 -3.89 -1.55
CA ILE A 152 -15.40 -2.47 -1.93
C ILE A 152 -16.26 -1.55 -1.07
N ASP A 153 -17.41 -2.00 -0.62
CA ASP A 153 -18.43 -1.31 0.16
C ASP A 153 -18.28 -1.47 1.68
N TRP A 154 -17.26 -2.21 2.14
CA TRP A 154 -17.04 -2.40 3.57
C TRP A 154 -16.43 -1.16 4.23
N THR A 155 -16.89 -0.84 5.44
CA THR A 155 -16.27 0.17 6.30
C THR A 155 -15.05 -0.39 7.01
N ASP A 156 -14.37 0.43 7.81
CA ASP A 156 -13.23 -0.04 8.63
C ASP A 156 -13.73 -0.95 9.75
N GLU A 157 -14.87 -0.60 10.32
CA GLU A 157 -15.59 -1.37 11.34
C GLU A 157 -16.01 -2.74 10.81
N ASP A 158 -16.57 -2.80 9.58
CA ASP A 158 -16.96 -4.06 8.93
C ASP A 158 -15.76 -5.02 8.81
N VAL A 159 -14.60 -4.51 8.39
CA VAL A 159 -13.38 -5.34 8.26
C VAL A 159 -12.94 -5.89 9.61
N TRP A 160 -12.91 -5.04 10.64
CA TRP A 160 -12.51 -5.48 11.99
C TRP A 160 -13.51 -6.42 12.62
N GLN A 161 -14.82 -6.19 12.43
CA GLN A 161 -15.86 -7.08 12.88
C GLN A 161 -15.72 -8.46 12.23
N PHE A 162 -15.51 -8.49 10.89
CA PHE A 162 -15.29 -9.75 10.16
C PHE A 162 -14.08 -10.53 10.68
N ILE A 163 -12.95 -9.84 10.89
CA ILE A 163 -11.74 -10.45 11.44
C ILE A 163 -12.00 -11.04 12.83
N LYS A 164 -12.63 -10.28 13.72
CA LYS A 164 -12.89 -10.71 15.10
C LYS A 164 -13.90 -11.86 15.18
N GLU A 165 -15.04 -11.75 14.50
CA GLU A 165 -16.09 -12.78 14.52
C GLU A 165 -15.63 -14.13 13.96
N ASN A 166 -14.70 -14.12 13.00
CA ASN A 166 -14.16 -15.33 12.39
C ASN A 166 -12.80 -15.75 13.00
N ASN A 167 -12.35 -15.12 14.08
CA ASN A 167 -11.06 -15.38 14.72
C ASN A 167 -9.89 -15.39 13.72
N LEU A 168 -9.87 -14.47 12.75
CA LEU A 168 -8.88 -14.41 11.71
C LEU A 168 -7.56 -13.79 12.22
N PRO A 169 -6.41 -14.25 11.73
CA PRO A 169 -5.14 -13.66 12.12
C PRO A 169 -5.00 -12.26 11.51
N TYR A 170 -4.39 -11.35 12.26
CA TYR A 170 -3.99 -10.02 11.79
C TYR A 170 -2.59 -9.66 12.31
N CYS A 171 -1.95 -8.71 11.65
CA CYS A 171 -0.60 -8.30 12.00
C CYS A 171 -0.58 -7.49 13.30
N SER A 172 0.34 -7.83 14.23
CA SER A 172 0.49 -7.19 15.54
C SER A 172 0.82 -5.69 15.49
N LEU A 173 1.16 -5.15 14.33
CA LEU A 173 1.35 -3.71 14.16
C LEU A 173 0.07 -2.91 14.45
N TYR A 174 -1.10 -3.50 14.22
CA TYR A 174 -2.37 -2.85 14.56
C TYR A 174 -2.52 -2.66 16.08
N ASP A 175 -2.03 -3.61 16.88
CA ASP A 175 -2.01 -3.49 18.36
C ASP A 175 -1.02 -2.42 18.85
N LYS A 176 -0.04 -2.07 18.01
CA LYS A 176 0.94 -1.00 18.26
C LYS A 176 0.50 0.38 17.75
N GLY A 177 -0.77 0.55 17.40
CA GLY A 177 -1.34 1.82 16.96
C GLY A 177 -1.17 2.15 15.46
N TRP A 178 -0.81 1.15 14.65
CA TRP A 178 -0.83 1.31 13.19
C TRP A 178 -2.27 1.22 12.67
N GLU A 179 -2.77 2.28 12.10
CA GLU A 179 -4.11 2.30 11.48
C GLU A 179 -4.10 1.62 10.10
N ARG A 180 -2.96 1.70 9.43
CA ARG A 180 -2.73 1.15 8.10
C ARG A 180 -1.33 0.54 8.02
N ILE A 181 -1.25 -0.67 7.48
CA ILE A 181 0.02 -1.34 7.17
C ILE A 181 0.42 -1.03 5.72
N GLY A 182 1.67 -0.64 5.53
CA GLY A 182 2.24 -0.31 4.23
C GLY A 182 3.75 -0.20 4.29
N CYS A 183 4.35 0.40 3.26
CA CYS A 183 5.78 0.71 3.25
C CYS A 183 6.13 1.69 4.36
N ILE A 184 7.22 1.47 5.08
CA ILE A 184 7.79 2.41 6.05
C ILE A 184 8.18 3.71 5.32
N GLY A 185 7.74 4.86 5.84
CA GLY A 185 8.01 6.16 5.24
C GLY A 185 7.27 6.37 3.89
N CYS A 186 6.07 5.84 3.74
CA CYS A 186 5.30 5.98 2.50
C CYS A 186 4.76 7.41 2.31
N PRO A 187 5.11 8.13 1.22
CA PRO A 187 4.62 9.49 0.98
C PRO A 187 3.11 9.60 0.72
N LEU A 188 2.41 8.48 0.58
CA LEU A 188 0.94 8.45 0.56
C LEU A 188 0.32 8.55 1.97
N ASN A 189 1.14 8.47 3.01
CA ASN A 189 0.75 8.63 4.39
C ASN A 189 1.65 9.67 5.09
N PRO A 190 1.66 10.94 4.64
CA PRO A 190 2.65 11.93 5.06
C PRO A 190 2.57 12.24 6.56
N SER A 191 1.37 12.23 7.13
CA SER A 191 1.17 12.48 8.57
C SER A 191 1.82 11.46 9.49
N LYS A 192 2.06 10.24 9.01
CA LYS A 192 2.67 9.15 9.78
C LYS A 192 4.13 8.86 9.40
N MET A 193 4.63 9.40 8.28
CA MET A 193 6.00 9.11 7.79
C MET A 193 7.07 9.30 8.85
N LYS A 194 7.06 10.45 9.54
CA LYS A 194 8.04 10.76 10.60
C LYS A 194 7.93 9.78 11.74
N TRP A 195 6.71 9.48 12.19
CA TRP A 195 6.46 8.52 13.27
C TRP A 195 6.92 7.11 12.87
N GLU A 196 6.59 6.64 11.66
CA GLU A 196 7.02 5.35 11.14
C GLU A 196 8.56 5.25 11.08
N LEU A 197 9.24 6.26 10.54
CA LEU A 197 10.70 6.27 10.44
C LEU A 197 11.40 6.33 11.82
N ASN A 198 10.76 6.94 12.82
CA ASN A 198 11.28 6.92 14.18
C ASN A 198 11.16 5.54 14.84
N GLN A 199 10.13 4.74 14.49
CA GLN A 199 10.02 3.36 14.93
C GLN A 199 11.06 2.44 14.26
N TYR A 200 11.52 2.82 13.06
CA TYR A 200 12.46 2.05 12.26
C TYR A 200 13.71 2.88 11.86
N PRO A 201 14.58 3.25 12.80
CA PRO A 201 15.72 4.14 12.53
C PRO A 201 16.66 3.59 11.45
N LYS A 202 16.88 2.28 11.38
CA LYS A 202 17.67 1.64 10.32
C LYS A 202 17.12 1.90 8.90
N TYR A 203 15.82 2.00 8.75
CA TYR A 203 15.20 2.36 7.46
C TYR A 203 15.41 3.84 7.15
N LYS A 204 15.30 4.73 8.16
CA LYS A 204 15.62 6.15 7.99
C LYS A 204 17.04 6.35 7.48
N GLU A 205 18.03 5.71 8.12
CA GLU A 205 19.41 5.74 7.67
C GLU A 205 19.61 5.18 6.25
N ALA A 206 18.91 4.08 5.92
CA ALA A 206 18.99 3.49 4.59
C ALA A 206 18.41 4.43 3.51
N TYR A 207 17.34 5.17 3.82
CA TYR A 207 16.82 6.22 2.94
C TYR A 207 17.82 7.36 2.76
N ILE A 208 18.44 7.86 3.85
CA ILE A 208 19.48 8.91 3.78
C ILE A 208 20.61 8.47 2.86
N ARG A 209 21.15 7.26 3.05
CA ARG A 209 22.19 6.71 2.13
C ARG A 209 21.73 6.58 0.68
N ALA A 210 20.46 6.26 0.45
CA ALA A 210 19.91 6.20 -0.91
C ALA A 210 19.79 7.60 -1.54
N PHE A 211 19.44 8.61 -0.74
CA PHE A 211 19.38 10.01 -1.16
C PHE A 211 20.76 10.57 -1.45
N GLU A 212 21.78 10.25 -0.67
CA GLU A 212 23.17 10.62 -0.98
C GLU A 212 23.64 10.07 -2.33
N ARG A 213 23.38 8.77 -2.58
CA ARG A 213 23.65 8.18 -3.89
C ARG A 213 22.86 8.83 -5.02
N MET A 214 21.62 9.22 -4.75
CA MET A 214 20.80 9.96 -5.71
C MET A 214 21.41 11.31 -6.05
N ILE A 215 21.87 12.08 -5.06
CA ILE A 215 22.54 13.37 -5.26
C ILE A 215 23.80 13.18 -6.11
N LYS A 216 24.63 12.20 -5.76
CA LYS A 216 25.84 11.87 -6.55
C LYS A 216 25.50 11.58 -8.00
N ASN A 217 24.54 10.70 -8.25
CA ASN A 217 24.10 10.34 -9.61
C ASN A 217 23.49 11.54 -10.38
N ARG A 218 22.85 12.50 -9.69
CA ARG A 218 22.35 13.74 -10.32
C ARG A 218 23.53 14.59 -10.80
N LYS A 219 24.53 14.82 -9.93
CA LYS A 219 25.75 15.59 -10.25
C LYS A 219 26.52 14.98 -11.43
N GLU A 220 26.72 13.66 -11.41
CA GLU A 220 27.39 12.93 -12.50
C GLU A 220 26.67 13.05 -13.85
N LYS A 221 25.35 13.21 -13.83
CA LYS A 221 24.52 13.41 -15.03
C LYS A 221 24.30 14.88 -15.40
N GLY A 222 24.98 15.80 -14.75
CA GLY A 222 24.87 17.25 -15.01
C GLY A 222 23.46 17.81 -14.68
N LYS A 223 22.70 17.15 -13.80
CA LYS A 223 21.39 17.64 -13.37
C LYS A 223 21.52 18.53 -12.15
N GLU A 224 20.83 19.65 -12.18
CA GLU A 224 20.72 20.53 -11.01
C GLU A 224 20.23 19.77 -9.78
N CYS A 225 20.80 20.10 -8.62
CA CYS A 225 20.47 19.50 -7.35
C CYS A 225 20.50 20.58 -6.28
N GLU A 226 19.34 20.85 -5.70
CA GLU A 226 19.17 21.83 -4.63
C GLU A 226 19.71 21.33 -3.28
N TRP A 227 19.94 20.02 -3.15
CA TRP A 227 20.41 19.38 -1.94
C TRP A 227 21.89 19.02 -2.03
N GLU A 228 22.59 19.22 -0.91
CA GLU A 228 24.01 18.84 -0.76
C GLU A 228 24.15 17.48 -0.07
N THR A 229 23.25 17.18 0.88
CA THR A 229 23.30 15.98 1.72
C THR A 229 22.02 15.15 1.65
N GLY A 230 22.13 13.85 1.97
CA GLY A 230 20.97 12.97 2.08
C GLY A 230 20.02 13.35 3.22
N GLU A 231 20.53 14.01 4.26
CA GLU A 231 19.72 14.52 5.37
C GLU A 231 18.85 15.71 4.95
N GLU A 232 19.38 16.62 4.13
CA GLU A 232 18.56 17.71 3.57
C GLU A 232 17.40 17.16 2.74
N VAL A 233 17.66 16.14 1.91
CA VAL A 233 16.59 15.44 1.17
C VAL A 233 15.59 14.80 2.11
N MET A 234 16.04 14.15 3.20
CA MET A 234 15.17 13.55 4.19
C MET A 234 14.27 14.58 4.85
N ASN A 235 14.83 15.71 5.28
CA ASN A 235 14.07 16.80 5.90
C ASN A 235 13.03 17.38 4.93
N TRP A 236 13.42 17.63 3.69
CA TRP A 236 12.50 18.05 2.65
C TRP A 236 11.39 16.99 2.43
N TRP A 237 11.75 15.72 2.37
CA TRP A 237 10.82 14.63 2.13
C TRP A 237 9.80 14.45 3.26
N LEU A 238 10.20 14.77 4.50
CA LEU A 238 9.33 14.78 5.68
C LEU A 238 8.49 16.06 5.82
N GLY A 239 8.70 17.06 4.93
CA GLY A 239 8.07 18.38 5.05
C GLY A 239 8.67 19.24 6.17
N GLU A 240 9.88 18.91 6.61
CA GLU A 240 10.66 19.67 7.60
C GLU A 240 11.62 20.64 6.89
N THR A 241 11.22 21.20 5.77
CA THR A 241 12.04 22.22 5.10
C THR A 241 12.36 23.31 6.09
N LEU A 242 13.66 23.53 6.27
CA LEU A 242 14.17 24.74 6.90
C LEU A 242 13.35 25.90 6.34
N LYS A 243 12.72 26.68 7.24
CA LYS A 243 12.13 27.97 6.89
C LYS A 243 13.08 28.59 5.88
N ALA A 244 12.57 28.94 4.70
CA ALA A 244 13.36 29.61 3.70
C ALA A 244 14.24 30.62 4.43
N LYS A 245 15.57 30.61 4.20
CA LYS A 245 16.45 31.65 4.72
C LYS A 245 15.74 32.94 4.41
N GLU A 246 15.27 33.65 5.43
CA GLU A 246 14.69 34.97 5.26
C GLU A 246 15.76 35.78 4.56
N ILE A 247 15.56 36.00 3.28
CA ILE A 247 16.38 36.96 2.54
C ILE A 247 15.95 38.29 3.12
N GLU A 248 16.82 38.94 3.90
CA GLU A 248 16.59 40.28 4.43
C GLU A 248 16.08 41.16 3.28
N GLY A 249 14.83 41.63 3.39
CA GLY A 249 14.19 42.50 2.41
C GLY A 249 13.06 41.89 1.58
N GLN A 250 12.69 40.61 1.75
CA GLN A 250 11.52 40.04 1.05
C GLN A 250 10.26 40.15 1.92
N CYS A 251 9.35 41.04 1.56
CA CYS A 251 7.99 41.08 2.12
C CYS A 251 7.19 39.85 1.68
N ARG A 252 6.58 39.13 2.62
CA ARG A 252 5.57 38.11 2.30
C ARG A 252 4.31 38.83 1.79
N MET A 253 3.91 38.54 0.55
CA MET A 253 2.76 39.16 -0.10
C MET A 253 1.42 38.49 0.23
N PHE A 254 1.40 37.39 0.99
CA PHE A 254 0.16 36.72 1.46
C PHE A 254 0.42 36.08 2.83
N GLU A 255 -0.21 36.60 3.85
CA GLU A 255 -0.62 35.92 5.07
C GLU A 255 -2.03 35.36 4.88
#